data_1b661f8ea0721c417d980b74d5bfda92
#
_entry.id   1b661f8ea0721c417d980b74d5bfda92
#
_cell.length_a   1.000
_cell.length_b   1.000
_cell.length_c   1.000
_cell.angle_alpha   90.00
_cell.angle_beta   90.00
_cell.angle_gamma   90.00
#
_symmetry.space_group_name_H-M   'P 1'
#
loop_
_entity.id
_entity.type
_entity.pdbx_description
1 polymer ?
#
loop_
_entity_poly.entity_id
_entity_poly.type
_entity_poly.pdbx_seq_one_letter_code
_entity_poly.pdbx_strand_id
1 'polypeptide(L)'
;MMNAETRNNPTACRFFRQPAPFHVPDILQDASYRDLPLYMLVAWWVYRQTVPVSVRDVSEAFHISARRAGDLLLYLMNSVSHVQCTRVWQAIPGGGRRRVWTVLRIGDLP
;
A
#
# COMPACT_ATOMS: atom_id res chain seq x y z
N MET A 1 12.51 27.88 6.33
CA MET A 1 12.55 28.34 6.56
C MET A 1 12.43 28.37 6.29
N MET A 2 12.19 28.10 6.21
CA MET A 2 11.99 28.25 6.24
C MET A 2 11.72 27.86 6.14
N ASN A 3 11.45 27.50 6.06
CA ASN A 3 11.22 27.57 6.10
C ASN A 3 11.05 27.05 5.90
N ALA A 4 10.88 26.11 6.06
CA ALA A 4 10.75 26.06 6.16
C ALA A 4 10.67 25.71 5.73
N GLU A 5 10.54 25.73 5.52
CA GLU A 5 10.52 25.83 5.45
C GLU A 5 10.39 25.42 5.35
N THR A 6 10.19 24.87 5.23
CA THR A 6 10.15 24.99 5.37
C THR A 6 9.87 24.66 5.23
N ARG A 7 9.68 24.20 5.18
CA ARG A 7 9.44 24.37 5.30
C ARG A 7 9.46 24.02 4.93
N ASN A 8 9.40 23.98 4.51
CA ASN A 8 9.48 24.19 4.34
C ASN A 8 9.83 23.83 3.87
N ASN A 9 9.84 23.30 3.59
CA ASN A 9 10.23 23.52 3.40
C ASN A 9 10.52 23.14 3.04
N PRO A 10 10.72 22.79 2.88
CA PRO A 10 10.92 22.73 2.82
C PRO A 10 11.12 22.35 2.33
N THR A 11 11.13 21.92 2.23
CA THR A 11 11.33 21.81 2.18
C THR A 11 11.49 21.34 1.80
N ALA A 12 11.63 21.13 1.84
CA ALA A 12 11.73 20.81 1.81
C ALA A 12 11.67 20.30 1.39
N CYS A 13 11.58 20.12 1.33
CA CYS A 13 11.46 19.91 1.31
C CYS A 13 11.24 19.71 0.72
N ARG A 14 11.25 19.30 0.62
CA ARG A 14 10.81 19.31 0.33
C ARG A 14 11.07 18.96 -0.57
N PHE A 15 11.22 18.71 -1.13
CA PHE A 15 11.29 18.40 -1.69
C PHE A 15 11.69 17.50 -2.16
N PHE A 16 12.66 17.38 -2.53
CA PHE A 16 12.50 16.10 -2.62
C PHE A 16 11.40 15.58 -1.91
N ARG A 17 10.89 15.32 -2.29
CA ARG A 17 9.91 15.18 -1.60
C ARG A 17 9.47 13.95 -1.10
N GLN A 18 9.32 13.83 0.08
CA GLN A 18 8.77 12.68 0.74
C GLN A 18 7.35 12.44 0.31
N PRO A 19 6.94 11.20 0.12
CA PRO A 19 5.54 10.88 -0.08
C PRO A 19 4.73 11.35 1.12
N ALA A 20 3.45 11.58 0.92
CA ALA A 20 2.56 11.93 2.00
C ALA A 20 2.65 10.86 3.11
N PRO A 21 2.50 11.26 4.37
CA PRO A 21 2.52 10.31 5.48
C PRO A 21 1.46 9.23 5.29
N PHE A 22 1.75 8.07 5.84
CA PHE A 22 0.81 6.95 5.83
C PHE A 22 0.81 6.29 7.20
N HIS A 23 -0.25 5.54 7.47
CA HIS A 23 -0.38 4.79 8.71
C HIS A 23 0.09 3.35 8.46
N VAL A 24 0.83 2.79 9.41
CA VAL A 24 1.20 1.38 9.37
C VAL A 24 0.21 0.61 10.23
N PRO A 25 -0.58 -0.30 9.63
CA PRO A 25 -1.55 -1.07 10.41
C PRO A 25 -0.91 -1.86 11.54
N ASP A 26 -1.66 -2.10 12.60
CA ASP A 26 -1.15 -2.71 13.83
C ASP A 26 -0.46 -4.05 13.59
N ILE A 27 -0.97 -4.87 12.70
CA ILE A 27 -0.38 -6.19 12.45
C ILE A 27 1.01 -6.11 11.82
N LEU A 28 1.42 -4.94 11.32
CA LEU A 28 2.74 -4.73 10.72
C LEU A 28 3.66 -3.89 11.60
N GLN A 29 3.31 -3.66 12.85
CA GLN A 29 4.14 -2.82 13.72
C GLN A 29 5.27 -3.60 14.41
N ASP A 30 5.47 -4.81 13.99
CA ASP A 30 6.57 -5.65 14.43
C ASP A 30 7.89 -5.17 13.80
N ALA A 31 8.99 -5.41 14.51
CA ALA A 31 10.31 -5.03 14.03
C ALA A 31 10.67 -5.65 12.68
N SER A 32 10.13 -6.81 12.35
CA SER A 32 10.44 -7.48 11.08
C SER A 32 9.96 -6.69 9.85
N TYR A 33 9.04 -5.75 10.03
CA TYR A 33 8.55 -4.93 8.90
C TYR A 33 9.13 -3.53 8.90
N ARG A 34 10.00 -3.20 9.86
CA ARG A 34 10.37 -1.82 10.16
C ARG A 34 10.89 -1.03 8.99
N ASP A 35 11.77 -1.55 8.21
CA ASP A 35 12.44 -0.78 7.17
C ASP A 35 11.93 -1.10 5.77
N LEU A 36 10.75 -1.70 5.67
CA LEU A 36 10.19 -2.04 4.38
C LEU A 36 9.58 -0.80 3.71
N PRO A 37 9.72 -0.69 2.40
CA PRO A 37 9.03 0.37 1.66
C PRO A 37 7.52 0.15 1.68
N LEU A 38 6.76 1.21 1.44
CA LEU A 38 5.31 1.16 1.54
C LEU A 38 4.70 0.04 0.69
N TYR A 39 5.19 -0.18 -0.53
CA TYR A 39 4.60 -1.21 -1.37
C TYR A 39 4.77 -2.61 -0.76
N MET A 40 5.86 -2.87 -0.04
CA MET A 40 6.05 -4.15 0.63
C MET A 40 5.19 -4.26 1.89
N LEU A 41 4.98 -3.15 2.59
CA LEU A 41 4.05 -3.14 3.72
C LEU A 41 2.64 -3.48 3.24
N VAL A 42 2.22 -2.92 2.12
CA VAL A 42 0.93 -3.23 1.53
C VAL A 42 0.86 -4.71 1.16
N ALA A 43 1.93 -5.25 0.54
CA ALA A 43 1.96 -6.66 0.16
C ALA A 43 1.79 -7.58 1.38
N TRP A 44 2.51 -7.30 2.45
CA TRP A 44 2.39 -8.10 3.67
C TRP A 44 1.03 -7.95 4.31
N TRP A 45 0.46 -6.75 4.31
CA TRP A 45 -0.86 -6.54 4.88
C TRP A 45 -1.91 -7.33 4.10
N VAL A 46 -1.89 -7.26 2.77
CA VAL A 46 -2.83 -8.01 1.94
C VAL A 46 -2.66 -9.51 2.13
N TYR A 47 -1.39 -9.97 2.21
CA TYR A 47 -1.09 -11.38 2.45
C TYR A 47 -1.70 -11.88 3.77
N ARG A 48 -1.73 -11.03 4.79
CA ARG A 48 -2.23 -11.39 6.11
C ARG A 48 -3.75 -11.34 6.22
N GLN A 49 -4.44 -10.82 5.21
CA GLN A 49 -5.90 -10.78 5.23
C GLN A 49 -6.47 -12.16 4.91
N THR A 50 -7.61 -12.49 5.50
CA THR A 50 -8.27 -13.77 5.28
C THR A 50 -9.19 -13.75 4.07
N VAL A 51 -9.47 -12.56 3.53
CA VAL A 51 -10.33 -12.37 2.37
C VAL A 51 -9.65 -11.43 1.38
N PRO A 52 -10.03 -11.47 0.11
CA PRO A 52 -9.52 -10.51 -0.87
C PRO A 52 -9.85 -9.07 -0.44
N VAL A 53 -9.00 -8.14 -0.83
CA VAL A 53 -9.14 -6.73 -0.44
C VAL A 53 -9.40 -5.86 -1.65
N SER A 54 -10.14 -4.77 -1.43
CA SER A 54 -10.37 -3.75 -2.44
C SER A 54 -9.36 -2.61 -2.28
N VAL A 55 -9.32 -1.73 -3.29
CA VAL A 55 -8.54 -0.49 -3.20
C VAL A 55 -8.94 0.30 -1.96
N ARG A 56 -10.23 0.36 -1.67
CA ARG A 56 -10.73 1.10 -0.51
C ARG A 56 -10.20 0.52 0.80
N ASP A 57 -10.14 -0.80 0.90
CA ASP A 57 -9.64 -1.45 2.11
C ASP A 57 -8.19 -1.05 2.38
N VAL A 58 -7.36 -1.03 1.35
CA VAL A 58 -5.96 -0.63 1.47
C VAL A 58 -5.87 0.86 1.81
N SER A 59 -6.66 1.68 1.13
CA SER A 59 -6.70 3.12 1.37
C SER A 59 -7.02 3.42 2.84
N GLU A 60 -8.00 2.75 3.39
CA GLU A 60 -8.42 2.96 4.78
C GLU A 60 -7.39 2.42 5.76
N ALA A 61 -6.82 1.25 5.48
CA ALA A 61 -5.85 0.65 6.39
C ALA A 61 -4.57 1.48 6.51
N PHE A 62 -4.12 2.08 5.41
CA PHE A 62 -2.85 2.81 5.38
C PHE A 62 -3.04 4.33 5.41
N HIS A 63 -4.27 4.82 5.47
CA HIS A 63 -4.58 6.27 5.47
C HIS A 63 -3.95 6.97 4.27
N ILE A 64 -4.12 6.39 3.10
CA ILE A 64 -3.65 6.95 1.83
C ILE A 64 -4.84 7.11 0.88
N SER A 65 -4.64 7.86 -0.20
CA SER A 65 -5.71 8.04 -1.17
C SER A 65 -6.04 6.74 -1.89
N ALA A 66 -7.27 6.63 -2.39
CA ALA A 66 -7.68 5.48 -3.19
C ALA A 66 -6.81 5.33 -4.43
N ARG A 67 -6.44 6.44 -5.06
CA ARG A 67 -5.58 6.42 -6.23
C ARG A 67 -4.21 5.81 -5.90
N ARG A 68 -3.62 6.25 -4.79
CA ARG A 68 -2.31 5.72 -4.38
C ARG A 68 -2.40 4.24 -4.03
N ALA A 69 -3.46 3.85 -3.34
CA ALA A 69 -3.68 2.45 -3.00
C ALA A 69 -3.81 1.60 -4.28
N GLY A 70 -4.56 2.07 -5.26
CA GLY A 70 -4.71 1.37 -6.53
C GLY A 70 -3.39 1.25 -7.28
N ASP A 71 -2.60 2.32 -7.31
CA ASP A 71 -1.30 2.30 -7.96
C ASP A 71 -0.35 1.31 -7.30
N LEU A 72 -0.36 1.24 -5.96
CA LEU A 72 0.48 0.28 -5.22
C LEU A 72 0.07 -1.16 -5.51
N LEU A 73 -1.23 -1.45 -5.54
CA LEU A 73 -1.71 -2.79 -5.85
C LEU A 73 -1.34 -3.22 -7.27
N LEU A 74 -1.48 -2.32 -8.24
CA LEU A 74 -1.07 -2.60 -9.61
C LEU A 74 0.44 -2.81 -9.71
N TYR A 75 1.21 -2.01 -8.98
CA TYR A 75 2.66 -2.17 -8.95
C TYR A 75 3.06 -3.55 -8.41
N LEU A 76 2.42 -3.96 -7.31
CA LEU A 76 2.68 -5.29 -6.75
C LEU A 76 2.38 -6.40 -7.75
N MET A 77 1.26 -6.28 -8.46
CA MET A 77 0.84 -7.32 -9.40
C MET A 77 1.71 -7.38 -10.63
N ASN A 78 2.14 -6.21 -11.14
CA ASN A 78 2.79 -6.14 -12.45
C ASN A 78 4.31 -6.04 -12.41
N SER A 79 4.88 -5.57 -11.30
CA SER A 79 6.28 -5.17 -11.30
C SER A 79 7.12 -5.80 -10.19
N VAL A 80 6.51 -6.44 -9.21
CA VAL A 80 7.25 -7.03 -8.09
C VAL A 80 7.23 -8.54 -8.23
N SER A 81 8.30 -9.08 -8.81
CA SER A 81 8.34 -10.47 -9.24
C SER A 81 8.29 -11.48 -8.09
N HIS A 82 8.73 -11.09 -6.89
CA HIS A 82 8.71 -12.00 -5.75
C HIS A 82 7.40 -11.95 -4.96
N VAL A 83 6.43 -11.15 -5.42
CA VAL A 83 5.10 -11.11 -4.82
C VAL A 83 4.12 -11.70 -5.83
N GLN A 84 3.45 -12.77 -5.43
CA GLN A 84 2.44 -13.38 -6.27
C GLN A 84 1.08 -12.81 -5.89
N CYS A 85 0.61 -11.90 -6.70
CA CYS A 85 -0.61 -11.14 -6.44
C CYS A 85 -1.61 -11.38 -7.58
N THR A 86 -2.86 -11.63 -7.23
CA THR A 86 -3.93 -11.84 -8.22
C THR A 86 -5.04 -10.82 -8.00
N ARG A 87 -5.81 -10.60 -9.07
CA ARG A 87 -6.90 -9.63 -9.07
C ARG A 87 -8.11 -10.27 -9.75
N VAL A 88 -9.26 -10.21 -9.10
CA VAL A 88 -10.50 -10.72 -9.65
C VAL A 88 -11.63 -9.72 -9.44
N TRP A 89 -12.72 -9.91 -10.16
CA TRP A 89 -13.94 -9.14 -9.95
C TRP A 89 -14.76 -9.79 -8.85
N GLN A 90 -15.35 -8.97 -7.99
CA GLN A 90 -16.24 -9.42 -6.93
C GLN A 90 -17.57 -8.69 -7.04
N ALA A 91 -18.67 -9.42 -6.95
CA ALA A 91 -19.99 -8.82 -6.93
C ALA A 91 -20.18 -8.00 -5.65
N ILE A 92 -20.83 -6.84 -5.79
CA ILE A 92 -21.14 -5.98 -4.67
C ILE A 92 -22.60 -6.16 -4.31
N PRO A 93 -22.96 -6.37 -3.05
CA PRO A 93 -24.36 -6.43 -2.64
C PRO A 93 -25.08 -5.16 -3.10
N GLY A 94 -26.25 -5.32 -3.72
CA GLY A 94 -26.98 -4.20 -4.25
C GLY A 94 -26.67 -3.85 -5.70
N GLY A 95 -25.70 -4.55 -6.33
CA GLY A 95 -25.39 -4.38 -7.74
C GLY A 95 -24.00 -3.90 -8.00
N GLY A 96 -23.50 -4.15 -9.21
CA GLY A 96 -22.17 -3.77 -9.63
C GLY A 96 -21.11 -4.75 -9.21
N ARG A 97 -19.88 -4.43 -9.58
CA ARG A 97 -18.71 -5.26 -9.28
C ARG A 97 -17.55 -4.35 -8.90
N ARG A 98 -16.62 -4.90 -8.15
CA ARG A 98 -15.37 -4.22 -7.83
C ARG A 98 -14.21 -5.18 -7.98
N ARG A 99 -13.03 -4.65 -8.22
CA ARG A 99 -11.82 -5.45 -8.25
C ARG A 99 -11.33 -5.69 -6.84
N VAL A 100 -10.90 -6.91 -6.59
CA VAL A 100 -10.29 -7.26 -5.31
C VAL A 100 -8.99 -8.00 -5.57
N TRP A 101 -8.05 -7.84 -4.65
CA TRP A 101 -6.69 -8.39 -4.76
C TRP A 101 -6.42 -9.36 -3.64
N THR A 102 -5.61 -10.36 -3.95
CA THR A 102 -5.11 -11.33 -2.98
C THR A 102 -3.63 -11.49 -3.22
N VAL A 103 -2.84 -11.47 -2.16
CA VAL A 103 -1.43 -11.86 -2.23
C VAL A 103 -1.34 -13.30 -1.78
N LEU A 104 -0.94 -14.17 -2.69
CA LEU A 104 -0.87 -15.61 -2.45
C LEU A 104 0.45 -16.01 -1.83
N ARG A 105 1.51 -15.29 -2.15
CA ARG A 105 2.85 -15.65 -1.71
C ARG A 105 3.77 -14.44 -1.79
N ILE A 106 4.63 -14.32 -0.81
CA ILE A 106 5.74 -13.36 -0.84
C ILE A 106 6.99 -14.19 -0.69
N GLY A 107 7.76 -14.27 -1.77
CA GLY A 107 8.99 -15.05 -1.76
C GLY A 107 10.11 -14.29 -1.10
N ASP A 108 11.15 -15.03 -0.73
CA ASP A 108 12.36 -14.40 -0.24
C ASP A 108 13.04 -13.67 -1.37
N LEU A 109 13.70 -12.57 -1.05
CA LEU A 109 14.53 -11.90 -2.03
C LEU A 109 15.73 -12.75 -2.35
N PRO A 110 16.15 -12.77 -3.60
CA PRO A 110 17.33 -13.53 -3.98
C PRO A 110 18.57 -13.05 -3.23
#